data_9bb78c4671cae5dedd18fb3ada56d3f8
#
_entry.id   9bb78c4671cae5dedd18fb3ada56d3f8
#
_cell.length_a   1.000
_cell.length_b   1.000
_cell.length_c   1.000
_cell.angle_alpha   90.00
_cell.angle_beta   90.00
_cell.angle_gamma   90.00
#
_symmetry.space_group_name_H-M   'P 1'
#
loop_
_entity.id
_entity.type
_entity.pdbx_description
1 polymer ?
#
loop_
_entity_poly.entity_id
_entity_poly.type
_entity_poly.pdbx_seq_one_letter_code
_entity_poly.pdbx_strand_id
1 'polypeptide(L)'
;MNRRERTEEKVQELFHTPAAGEQGTDPEFMQILQGYIFGDLCYTGSLDNRMRELITITILTSLNTLPQLKAHVQAGLNVGCTPVEIREAVYQCAPFIGFPKTLNAISTMNEVFTENGIQLPLPKQGTVTNPEDRYEKGLALQAPIYGNEIADRYAYLPGEFAQAVPRFLTEFCFGDFNTRSGLDGKTRELLTVVLLASMGGAEVQVKSHVDGALKTGSTKEEVVCALVHAGAYMGIPRLFNALNACKDVLAQE
;
A
#
# COMPACT_ATOMS: atom_id res chain seq x y z
N MET A 1 26.93 -3.75 12.94
CA MET A 1 26.39 -2.38 12.84
C MET A 1 25.46 -2.16 14.03
N ASN A 2 25.68 -1.13 14.84
CA ASN A 2 24.78 -0.79 15.93
C ASN A 2 23.54 0.01 15.40
N ARG A 3 22.56 0.29 16.29
CA ARG A 3 21.32 0.96 15.91
C ARG A 3 21.55 2.34 15.26
N ARG A 4 22.51 3.13 15.79
CA ARG A 4 22.82 4.46 15.30
C ARG A 4 23.44 4.40 13.88
N GLU A 5 24.42 3.53 13.69
CA GLU A 5 25.05 3.30 12.39
C GLU A 5 24.03 2.88 11.33
N ARG A 6 23.09 1.96 11.69
CA ARG A 6 21.99 1.56 10.82
C ARG A 6 21.05 2.72 10.47
N THR A 7 20.75 3.57 11.46
CA THR A 7 19.92 4.75 11.24
C THR A 7 20.60 5.73 10.27
N GLU A 8 21.86 6.03 10.48
CA GLU A 8 22.65 6.94 9.65
C GLU A 8 22.74 6.43 8.19
N GLU A 9 23.05 5.14 8.01
CA GLU A 9 23.09 4.50 6.69
C GLU A 9 21.73 4.57 5.98
N LYS A 10 20.64 4.17 6.67
CA LYS A 10 19.32 4.12 6.06
C LYS A 10 18.75 5.49 5.72
N VAL A 11 18.90 6.47 6.58
CA VAL A 11 18.48 7.85 6.32
C VAL A 11 19.27 8.44 5.14
N GLN A 12 20.58 8.18 5.06
CA GLN A 12 21.40 8.62 3.93
C GLN A 12 20.95 7.94 2.62
N GLU A 13 20.62 6.65 2.66
CA GLU A 13 20.15 5.90 1.47
C GLU A 13 18.79 6.42 0.96
N LEU A 14 17.85 6.65 1.87
CA LEU A 14 16.48 7.05 1.52
C LEU A 14 16.34 8.53 1.18
N PHE A 15 16.99 9.41 1.95
CA PHE A 15 16.73 10.85 1.89
C PHE A 15 17.93 11.68 1.44
N HIS A 16 19.11 11.07 1.24
CA HIS A 16 20.35 11.76 0.88
C HIS A 16 20.73 12.88 1.85
N THR A 17 20.35 12.73 3.12
CA THR A 17 20.62 13.68 4.21
C THR A 17 21.22 12.95 5.41
N PRO A 18 21.95 13.64 6.30
CA PRO A 18 22.38 13.04 7.55
C PRO A 18 21.19 12.73 8.46
N ALA A 19 21.32 11.72 9.32
CA ALA A 19 20.36 11.44 10.36
C ALA A 19 20.26 12.61 11.36
N ALA A 20 19.12 12.73 12.05
CA ALA A 20 18.88 13.79 13.02
C ALA A 20 19.89 13.75 14.17
N GLY A 21 20.54 14.89 14.37
CA GLY A 21 21.45 15.16 15.52
C GLY A 21 20.73 15.94 16.63
N GLU A 22 21.48 16.79 17.29
CA GLU A 22 21.00 17.65 18.39
C GLU A 22 20.34 18.95 17.91
N GLN A 23 20.23 19.14 16.59
CA GLN A 23 19.67 20.38 15.99
C GLN A 23 18.20 20.19 15.63
N GLY A 24 17.47 21.32 15.56
CA GLY A 24 16.05 21.36 15.24
C GLY A 24 15.20 21.76 16.44
N THR A 25 13.87 21.74 16.27
CA THR A 25 12.92 22.10 17.34
C THR A 25 12.66 20.95 18.30
N ASP A 26 12.74 19.71 17.82
CA ASP A 26 12.37 18.49 18.54
C ASP A 26 13.38 17.35 18.32
N PRO A 27 14.67 17.54 18.69
CA PRO A 27 15.74 16.59 18.34
C PRO A 27 15.55 15.22 18.99
N GLU A 28 15.09 15.16 20.24
CA GLU A 28 14.82 13.89 20.92
C GLU A 28 13.74 13.05 20.20
N PHE A 29 12.65 13.72 19.77
CA PHE A 29 11.58 13.04 19.04
C PHE A 29 12.08 12.53 17.69
N MET A 30 12.85 13.33 16.97
CA MET A 30 13.43 12.93 15.68
C MET A 30 14.41 11.76 15.81
N GLN A 31 15.22 11.71 16.87
CA GLN A 31 16.11 10.59 17.17
C GLN A 31 15.31 9.31 17.48
N ILE A 32 14.20 9.41 18.24
CA ILE A 32 13.30 8.27 18.50
C ILE A 32 12.69 7.76 17.20
N LEU A 33 12.09 8.66 16.39
CA LEU A 33 11.44 8.35 15.12
C LEU A 33 12.43 7.65 14.17
N GLN A 34 13.55 8.29 13.90
CA GLN A 34 14.53 7.76 12.95
C GLN A 34 15.17 6.47 13.45
N GLY A 35 15.50 6.38 14.75
CA GLY A 35 16.03 5.16 15.33
C GLY A 35 15.06 3.99 15.22
N TYR A 36 13.77 4.21 15.47
CA TYR A 36 12.76 3.16 15.37
C TYR A 36 12.50 2.73 13.92
N ILE A 37 12.24 3.69 13.03
CA ILE A 37 11.92 3.36 11.63
C ILE A 37 13.17 2.83 10.90
N PHE A 38 14.23 3.62 10.88
CA PHE A 38 15.39 3.38 10.02
C PHE A 38 16.48 2.54 10.70
N GLY A 39 16.54 2.53 12.04
CA GLY A 39 17.50 1.72 12.81
C GLY A 39 17.02 0.33 13.18
N ASP A 40 15.72 0.16 13.41
CA ASP A 40 15.11 -1.10 13.85
C ASP A 40 14.22 -1.73 12.76
N LEU A 41 13.14 -1.07 12.34
CA LEU A 41 12.14 -1.67 11.43
C LEU A 41 12.71 -1.98 10.04
N CYS A 42 13.50 -1.09 9.46
CA CYS A 42 14.09 -1.31 8.13
C CYS A 42 15.08 -2.50 8.09
N TYR A 43 15.55 -2.95 9.24
CA TYR A 43 16.42 -4.12 9.37
C TYR A 43 15.69 -5.37 9.93
N THR A 44 14.36 -5.31 10.03
CA THR A 44 13.54 -6.45 10.50
C THR A 44 12.82 -7.07 9.32
N GLY A 45 12.98 -8.38 9.13
CA GLY A 45 12.37 -9.15 8.04
C GLY A 45 13.08 -8.94 6.69
N SER A 46 12.49 -9.49 5.63
CA SER A 46 13.14 -9.71 4.34
C SER A 46 12.78 -8.69 3.24
N LEU A 47 11.85 -7.75 3.48
CA LEU A 47 11.44 -6.79 2.47
C LEU A 47 12.55 -5.79 2.16
N ASP A 48 12.80 -5.57 0.87
CA ASP A 48 13.74 -4.56 0.39
C ASP A 48 13.22 -3.12 0.56
N ASN A 49 14.08 -2.14 0.34
CA ASN A 49 13.73 -0.73 0.52
C ASN A 49 12.67 -0.25 -0.49
N ARG A 50 12.66 -0.80 -1.71
CA ARG A 50 11.64 -0.44 -2.72
C ARG A 50 10.25 -0.83 -2.26
N MET A 51 10.08 -2.08 -1.79
CA MET A 51 8.79 -2.55 -1.27
C MET A 51 8.38 -1.78 -0.01
N ARG A 52 9.34 -1.49 0.89
CA ARG A 52 9.06 -0.68 2.09
C ARG A 52 8.57 0.72 1.73
N GLU A 53 9.15 1.37 0.73
CA GLU A 53 8.68 2.69 0.30
C GLU A 53 7.31 2.62 -0.40
N LEU A 54 7.02 1.62 -1.22
CA LEU A 54 5.68 1.43 -1.79
C LEU A 54 4.61 1.21 -0.69
N ILE A 55 4.93 0.44 0.36
CA ILE A 55 4.09 0.25 1.54
C ILE A 55 3.87 1.60 2.25
N THR A 56 4.94 2.34 2.51
CA THR A 56 4.87 3.64 3.19
C THR A 56 4.04 4.65 2.40
N ILE A 57 4.27 4.78 1.09
CA ILE A 57 3.50 5.64 0.19
C ILE A 57 2.00 5.28 0.23
N THR A 58 1.68 3.99 0.19
CA THR A 58 0.30 3.49 0.26
C THR A 58 -0.38 3.91 1.58
N ILE A 59 0.31 3.72 2.71
CA ILE A 59 -0.22 4.07 4.04
C ILE A 59 -0.41 5.59 4.18
N LEU A 60 0.59 6.38 3.78
CA LEU A 60 0.54 7.85 3.86
C LEU A 60 -0.55 8.43 2.95
N THR A 61 -0.82 7.79 1.82
CA THR A 61 -1.98 8.07 0.95
C THR A 61 -3.29 7.82 1.70
N SER A 62 -3.43 6.66 2.35
CA SER A 62 -4.62 6.30 3.14
C SER A 62 -4.88 7.26 4.28
N LEU A 63 -3.83 7.63 5.00
CA LEU A 63 -3.90 8.55 6.14
C LEU A 63 -4.00 10.02 5.71
N ASN A 64 -3.80 10.33 4.43
CA ASN A 64 -3.80 11.69 3.86
C ASN A 64 -2.77 12.62 4.53
N THR A 65 -1.59 12.07 4.89
CA THR A 65 -0.48 12.78 5.52
C THR A 65 0.48 13.28 4.43
N LEU A 66 0.10 14.33 3.73
CA LEU A 66 0.72 14.77 2.48
C LEU A 66 2.18 15.22 2.60
N PRO A 67 2.61 15.95 3.67
CA PRO A 67 4.02 16.31 3.82
C PRO A 67 4.94 15.08 3.92
N GLN A 68 4.53 14.05 4.66
CA GLN A 68 5.28 12.80 4.76
C GLN A 68 5.21 12.02 3.46
N LEU A 69 4.05 12.00 2.77
CA LEU A 69 3.92 11.39 1.45
C LEU A 69 4.91 12.01 0.46
N LYS A 70 5.05 13.34 0.43
CA LYS A 70 6.02 14.04 -0.41
C LYS A 70 7.45 13.52 -0.19
N ALA A 71 7.87 13.42 1.08
CA ALA A 71 9.20 12.92 1.44
C ALA A 71 9.40 11.46 1.02
N HIS A 72 8.41 10.59 1.22
CA HIS A 72 8.52 9.17 0.89
C HIS A 72 8.34 8.86 -0.61
N VAL A 73 7.64 9.68 -1.39
CA VAL A 73 7.68 9.62 -2.85
C VAL A 73 9.11 9.89 -3.36
N GLN A 74 9.79 10.90 -2.79
CA GLN A 74 11.19 11.17 -3.11
C GLN A 74 12.09 10.00 -2.69
N ALA A 75 11.92 9.47 -1.48
CA ALA A 75 12.68 8.30 -1.00
C ALA A 75 12.46 7.08 -1.89
N GLY A 76 11.23 6.82 -2.33
CA GLY A 76 10.91 5.76 -3.28
C GLY A 76 11.71 5.88 -4.58
N LEU A 77 11.79 7.09 -5.15
CA LEU A 77 12.62 7.35 -6.34
C LEU A 77 14.10 7.10 -6.05
N ASN A 78 14.59 7.54 -4.89
CA ASN A 78 15.99 7.38 -4.49
C ASN A 78 16.42 5.91 -4.36
N VAL A 79 15.51 5.03 -3.92
CA VAL A 79 15.78 3.58 -3.82
C VAL A 79 15.36 2.78 -5.06
N GLY A 80 15.03 3.46 -6.16
CA GLY A 80 14.80 2.85 -7.45
C GLY A 80 13.38 2.38 -7.73
N CYS A 81 12.36 2.83 -6.99
CA CYS A 81 10.97 2.71 -7.45
C CYS A 81 10.78 3.53 -8.72
N THR A 82 10.16 2.95 -9.72
CA THR A 82 9.82 3.70 -10.93
C THR A 82 8.65 4.65 -10.67
N PRO A 83 8.55 5.77 -11.40
CA PRO A 83 7.38 6.66 -11.30
C PRO A 83 6.06 5.94 -11.56
N VAL A 84 6.07 4.92 -12.42
CA VAL A 84 4.88 4.10 -12.71
C VAL A 84 4.48 3.27 -11.49
N GLU A 85 5.41 2.59 -10.83
CA GLU A 85 5.12 1.80 -9.62
C GLU A 85 4.54 2.69 -8.50
N ILE A 86 5.15 3.86 -8.27
CA ILE A 86 4.67 4.83 -7.26
C ILE A 86 3.24 5.29 -7.61
N ARG A 87 3.00 5.65 -8.87
CA ARG A 87 1.65 6.03 -9.31
C ARG A 87 0.63 4.92 -9.11
N GLU A 88 0.97 3.69 -9.47
CA GLU A 88 0.05 2.56 -9.34
C GLU A 88 -0.22 2.22 -7.87
N ALA A 89 0.76 2.37 -6.97
CA ALA A 89 0.55 2.25 -5.52
C ALA A 89 -0.44 3.31 -4.98
N VAL A 90 -0.36 4.55 -5.46
CA VAL A 90 -1.32 5.62 -5.11
C VAL A 90 -2.69 5.36 -5.74
N TYR A 91 -2.75 5.01 -7.02
CA TYR A 91 -4.01 4.81 -7.75
C TYR A 91 -4.87 3.69 -7.15
N GLN A 92 -4.26 2.56 -6.80
CA GLN A 92 -4.99 1.44 -6.22
C GLN A 92 -5.62 1.73 -4.85
N CYS A 93 -5.27 2.84 -4.22
CA CYS A 93 -5.93 3.27 -2.98
C CYS A 93 -7.37 3.76 -3.22
N ALA A 94 -7.70 4.26 -4.43
CA ALA A 94 -8.97 4.90 -4.71
C ALA A 94 -10.21 4.04 -4.36
N PRO A 95 -10.28 2.74 -4.68
CA PRO A 95 -11.42 1.90 -4.29
C PRO A 95 -11.65 1.76 -2.79
N PHE A 96 -10.62 1.97 -1.98
CA PHE A 96 -10.65 1.74 -0.53
C PHE A 96 -10.86 3.01 0.28
N ILE A 97 -10.20 4.11 -0.11
CA ILE A 97 -10.21 5.38 0.65
C ILE A 97 -11.02 6.48 -0.03
N GLY A 98 -11.53 6.22 -1.25
CA GLY A 98 -12.28 7.16 -2.06
C GLY A 98 -11.41 8.13 -2.86
N PHE A 99 -12.02 8.74 -3.87
CA PHE A 99 -11.32 9.65 -4.80
C PHE A 99 -10.73 10.91 -4.15
N PRO A 100 -11.37 11.59 -3.17
CA PRO A 100 -10.83 12.86 -2.66
C PRO A 100 -9.43 12.71 -2.06
N LYS A 101 -9.20 11.72 -1.20
CA LYS A 101 -7.87 11.46 -0.63
C LYS A 101 -6.85 11.04 -1.69
N THR A 102 -7.29 10.22 -2.64
CA THR A 102 -6.42 9.77 -3.74
C THR A 102 -6.02 10.94 -4.64
N LEU A 103 -6.91 11.88 -4.93
CA LEU A 103 -6.59 13.08 -5.71
C LEU A 103 -5.56 13.97 -4.99
N ASN A 104 -5.68 14.15 -3.67
CA ASN A 104 -4.69 14.86 -2.88
C ASN A 104 -3.31 14.20 -2.98
N ALA A 105 -3.25 12.87 -2.84
CA ALA A 105 -2.01 12.11 -2.97
C ALA A 105 -1.41 12.20 -4.38
N ILE A 106 -2.25 12.15 -5.43
CA ILE A 106 -1.82 12.32 -6.83
C ILE A 106 -1.18 13.71 -7.03
N SER A 107 -1.79 14.77 -6.48
CA SER A 107 -1.22 16.12 -6.57
C SER A 107 0.18 16.17 -5.95
N THR A 108 0.32 15.68 -4.71
CA THR A 108 1.60 15.63 -3.99
C THR A 108 2.66 14.80 -4.70
N MET A 109 2.28 13.63 -5.22
CA MET A 109 3.16 12.77 -6.01
C MET A 109 3.65 13.47 -7.28
N ASN A 110 2.75 14.12 -8.01
CA ASN A 110 3.09 14.81 -9.26
C ASN A 110 3.97 16.05 -9.03
N GLU A 111 3.87 16.72 -7.87
CA GLU A 111 4.81 17.76 -7.46
C GLU A 111 6.23 17.20 -7.40
N VAL A 112 6.43 16.09 -6.69
CA VAL A 112 7.74 15.42 -6.59
C VAL A 112 8.25 14.98 -7.97
N PHE A 113 7.39 14.41 -8.80
CA PHE A 113 7.78 14.00 -10.15
C PHE A 113 8.26 15.19 -10.99
N THR A 114 7.56 16.32 -10.90
CA THR A 114 7.95 17.57 -11.59
C THR A 114 9.28 18.13 -11.06
N GLU A 115 9.47 18.14 -9.73
CA GLU A 115 10.71 18.55 -9.08
C GLU A 115 11.92 17.69 -9.51
N ASN A 116 11.68 16.42 -9.85
CA ASN A 116 12.70 15.49 -10.37
C ASN A 116 12.82 15.47 -11.91
N GLY A 117 12.15 16.37 -12.63
CA GLY A 117 12.19 16.43 -14.09
C GLY A 117 11.51 15.27 -14.81
N ILE A 118 10.67 14.51 -14.10
CA ILE A 118 9.89 13.40 -14.68
C ILE A 118 8.76 13.96 -15.51
N GLN A 119 8.71 13.56 -16.79
CA GLN A 119 7.72 14.07 -17.72
C GLN A 119 6.32 13.50 -17.45
N LEU A 120 5.35 14.38 -17.29
CA LEU A 120 3.94 14.02 -17.16
C LEU A 120 3.17 14.34 -18.46
N PRO A 121 2.11 13.58 -18.79
CA PRO A 121 1.61 12.41 -18.07
C PRO A 121 2.50 11.17 -18.25
N LEU A 122 2.55 10.32 -17.22
CA LEU A 122 3.23 9.03 -17.32
C LEU A 122 2.51 8.11 -18.32
N PRO A 123 3.22 7.11 -18.91
CA PRO A 123 2.62 6.14 -19.82
C PRO A 123 1.39 5.46 -19.22
N LYS A 124 0.36 5.26 -20.06
CA LYS A 124 -0.89 4.58 -19.66
C LYS A 124 -0.60 3.13 -19.24
N GLN A 125 -1.28 2.68 -18.19
CA GLN A 125 -1.18 1.31 -17.66
C GLN A 125 -2.50 0.54 -17.73
N GLY A 126 -3.59 1.19 -18.16
CA GLY A 126 -4.88 0.51 -18.34
C GLY A 126 -4.81 -0.53 -19.45
N THR A 127 -5.22 -1.77 -19.15
CA THR A 127 -5.24 -2.89 -20.11
C THR A 127 -6.64 -3.16 -20.66
N VAL A 128 -7.68 -2.63 -20.02
CA VAL A 128 -9.06 -2.69 -20.51
C VAL A 128 -9.26 -1.58 -21.55
N THR A 129 -9.31 -1.95 -22.81
CA THR A 129 -9.47 -1.02 -23.94
C THR A 129 -10.91 -0.77 -24.32
N ASN A 130 -11.79 -1.78 -24.13
CA ASN A 130 -13.22 -1.65 -24.30
C ASN A 130 -13.88 -1.59 -22.91
N PRO A 131 -14.59 -0.50 -22.54
CA PRO A 131 -15.23 -0.38 -21.22
C PRO A 131 -16.21 -1.51 -20.89
N GLU A 132 -16.83 -2.13 -21.88
CA GLU A 132 -17.76 -3.24 -21.69
C GLU A 132 -17.07 -4.53 -21.17
N ASP A 133 -15.75 -4.66 -21.38
CA ASP A 133 -14.97 -5.83 -20.94
C ASP A 133 -14.53 -5.74 -19.47
N ARG A 134 -14.86 -4.64 -18.77
CA ARG A 134 -14.41 -4.38 -17.38
C ARG A 134 -14.82 -5.49 -16.42
N TYR A 135 -16.08 -5.95 -16.53
CA TYR A 135 -16.59 -7.02 -15.66
C TYR A 135 -15.86 -8.34 -15.90
N GLU A 136 -15.79 -8.78 -17.14
CA GLU A 136 -15.17 -10.06 -17.51
C GLU A 136 -13.69 -10.09 -17.11
N LYS A 137 -12.93 -9.05 -17.46
CA LYS A 137 -11.51 -8.95 -17.12
C LYS A 137 -11.29 -8.81 -15.62
N GLY A 138 -12.14 -8.06 -14.93
CA GLY A 138 -12.11 -7.95 -13.47
C GLY A 138 -12.39 -9.28 -12.78
N LEU A 139 -13.43 -10.00 -13.22
CA LEU A 139 -13.80 -11.30 -12.69
C LEU A 139 -12.71 -12.35 -12.89
N ALA A 140 -12.02 -12.31 -14.03
CA ALA A 140 -10.90 -13.21 -14.33
C ALA A 140 -9.75 -13.08 -13.31
N LEU A 141 -9.54 -11.91 -12.72
CA LEU A 141 -8.56 -11.67 -11.65
C LEU A 141 -9.15 -11.95 -10.25
N GLN A 142 -10.41 -11.59 -10.03
CA GLN A 142 -11.09 -11.74 -8.74
C GLN A 142 -11.35 -13.21 -8.38
N ALA A 143 -11.93 -13.98 -9.30
CA ALA A 143 -12.44 -15.31 -9.02
C ALA A 143 -11.39 -16.32 -8.53
N PRO A 144 -10.15 -16.36 -9.06
CA PRO A 144 -9.11 -17.27 -8.56
C PRO A 144 -8.69 -16.99 -7.11
N ILE A 145 -8.83 -15.75 -6.64
CA ILE A 145 -8.38 -15.32 -5.31
C ILE A 145 -9.54 -15.37 -4.31
N TYR A 146 -10.70 -14.79 -4.68
CA TYR A 146 -11.81 -14.49 -3.78
C TYR A 146 -13.10 -15.27 -4.10
N GLY A 147 -13.11 -16.09 -5.15
CA GLY A 147 -14.33 -16.77 -5.60
C GLY A 147 -15.38 -15.82 -6.18
N ASN A 148 -16.61 -16.33 -6.35
CA ASN A 148 -17.75 -15.61 -6.94
C ASN A 148 -18.86 -15.32 -5.93
N GLU A 149 -18.65 -15.61 -4.65
CA GLU A 149 -19.68 -15.58 -3.60
C GLU A 149 -20.18 -14.16 -3.25
N ILE A 150 -19.51 -13.12 -3.78
CA ILE A 150 -19.86 -11.73 -3.47
C ILE A 150 -21.30 -11.40 -3.89
N ALA A 151 -21.79 -11.98 -5.00
CA ALA A 151 -23.16 -11.79 -5.46
C ALA A 151 -24.19 -12.32 -4.47
N ASP A 152 -23.97 -13.54 -3.95
CA ASP A 152 -24.85 -14.18 -2.98
C ASP A 152 -24.87 -13.43 -1.65
N ARG A 153 -23.71 -12.91 -1.23
CA ARG A 153 -23.56 -12.13 0.00
C ARG A 153 -24.44 -10.89 0.03
N TYR A 154 -24.70 -10.27 -1.12
CA TYR A 154 -25.48 -9.04 -1.25
C TYR A 154 -26.86 -9.26 -1.90
N ALA A 155 -27.29 -10.50 -2.12
CA ALA A 155 -28.59 -10.83 -2.71
C ALA A 155 -29.81 -10.30 -1.92
N TYR A 156 -29.63 -9.98 -0.64
CA TYR A 156 -30.68 -9.40 0.22
C TYR A 156 -30.96 -7.91 -0.07
N LEU A 157 -30.14 -7.23 -0.85
CA LEU A 157 -30.34 -5.82 -1.15
C LEU A 157 -31.57 -5.59 -2.05
N PRO A 158 -32.30 -4.48 -1.88
CA PRO A 158 -33.53 -4.24 -2.62
C PRO A 158 -33.28 -3.91 -4.10
N GLY A 159 -34.13 -4.41 -4.99
CA GLY A 159 -34.17 -4.05 -6.41
C GLY A 159 -32.85 -4.27 -7.14
N GLU A 160 -32.43 -3.29 -7.91
CA GLU A 160 -31.20 -3.37 -8.72
C GLU A 160 -29.91 -3.45 -7.89
N PHE A 161 -29.92 -3.04 -6.61
CA PHE A 161 -28.73 -2.98 -5.78
C PHE A 161 -28.15 -4.37 -5.49
N ALA A 162 -28.97 -5.42 -5.44
CA ALA A 162 -28.51 -6.79 -5.28
C ALA A 162 -27.52 -7.22 -6.38
N GLN A 163 -27.65 -6.67 -7.59
CA GLN A 163 -26.75 -6.93 -8.72
C GLN A 163 -25.70 -5.82 -8.88
N ALA A 164 -26.07 -4.55 -8.69
CA ALA A 164 -25.19 -3.41 -8.92
C ALA A 164 -24.02 -3.38 -7.93
N VAL A 165 -24.24 -3.64 -6.63
CA VAL A 165 -23.18 -3.56 -5.61
C VAL A 165 -22.07 -4.58 -5.85
N PRO A 166 -22.33 -5.89 -6.03
CA PRO A 166 -21.30 -6.86 -6.39
C PRO A 166 -20.60 -6.53 -7.71
N ARG A 167 -21.36 -6.06 -8.71
CA ARG A 167 -20.81 -5.66 -10.01
C ARG A 167 -19.85 -4.50 -9.88
N PHE A 168 -20.15 -3.49 -9.05
CA PHE A 168 -19.23 -2.37 -8.81
C PHE A 168 -17.90 -2.83 -8.22
N LEU A 169 -17.91 -3.79 -7.29
CA LEU A 169 -16.66 -4.37 -6.80
C LEU A 169 -15.84 -4.97 -7.94
N THR A 170 -16.45 -5.82 -8.77
CA THR A 170 -15.76 -6.53 -9.86
C THR A 170 -15.27 -5.55 -10.93
N GLU A 171 -16.12 -4.64 -11.40
CA GLU A 171 -15.76 -3.70 -12.46
C GLU A 171 -14.78 -2.63 -11.99
N PHE A 172 -15.03 -2.05 -10.81
CA PHE A 172 -14.23 -0.92 -10.34
C PHE A 172 -12.94 -1.35 -9.67
N CYS A 173 -12.99 -2.21 -8.63
CA CYS A 173 -11.77 -2.60 -7.94
C CYS A 173 -10.86 -3.48 -8.83
N PHE A 174 -11.45 -4.47 -9.49
CA PHE A 174 -10.68 -5.39 -10.32
C PHE A 174 -10.55 -4.92 -11.76
N GLY A 175 -11.65 -4.55 -12.42
CA GLY A 175 -11.66 -4.16 -13.82
C GLY A 175 -10.91 -2.87 -14.12
N ASP A 176 -11.08 -1.82 -13.31
CA ASP A 176 -10.41 -0.52 -13.54
C ASP A 176 -9.02 -0.42 -12.89
N PHE A 177 -8.80 -1.10 -11.74
CA PHE A 177 -7.56 -0.96 -10.98
C PHE A 177 -6.65 -2.19 -11.02
N ASN A 178 -7.14 -3.39 -10.71
CA ASN A 178 -6.26 -4.56 -10.63
C ASN A 178 -5.80 -5.10 -11.98
N THR A 179 -6.55 -4.85 -13.07
CA THR A 179 -6.12 -5.18 -14.45
C THR A 179 -4.96 -4.33 -14.94
N ARG A 180 -4.67 -3.19 -14.30
CA ARG A 180 -3.62 -2.25 -14.74
C ARG A 180 -2.25 -2.89 -14.61
N SER A 181 -1.37 -2.64 -15.59
CA SER A 181 0.05 -2.97 -15.51
C SER A 181 0.80 -2.02 -14.55
N GLY A 182 2.09 -2.22 -14.39
CA GLY A 182 2.95 -1.39 -13.53
C GLY A 182 3.21 -1.95 -12.15
N LEU A 183 2.27 -2.72 -11.57
CA LEU A 183 2.47 -3.57 -10.40
C LEU A 183 1.87 -4.94 -10.67
N ASP A 184 2.54 -5.99 -10.20
CA ASP A 184 2.02 -7.35 -10.25
C ASP A 184 0.96 -7.64 -9.16
N GLY A 185 0.26 -8.77 -9.30
CA GLY A 185 -0.81 -9.14 -8.37
C GLY A 185 -0.32 -9.36 -6.95
N LYS A 186 0.88 -9.93 -6.76
CA LYS A 186 1.52 -10.12 -5.45
C LYS A 186 1.73 -8.77 -4.74
N THR A 187 2.34 -7.84 -5.44
CA THR A 187 2.59 -6.49 -4.92
C THR A 187 1.27 -5.78 -4.59
N ARG A 188 0.27 -5.83 -5.50
CA ARG A 188 -1.03 -5.19 -5.27
C ARG A 188 -1.73 -5.72 -4.02
N GLU A 189 -1.76 -7.04 -3.81
CA GLU A 189 -2.38 -7.63 -2.62
C GLU A 189 -1.63 -7.24 -1.34
N LEU A 190 -0.29 -7.28 -1.34
CA LEU A 190 0.50 -6.87 -0.18
C LEU A 190 0.26 -5.41 0.20
N LEU A 191 0.20 -4.50 -0.78
CA LEU A 191 -0.13 -3.10 -0.56
C LEU A 191 -1.58 -2.93 -0.08
N THR A 192 -2.52 -3.75 -0.55
CA THR A 192 -3.92 -3.72 -0.09
C THR A 192 -4.05 -4.16 1.38
N VAL A 193 -3.28 -5.15 1.82
CA VAL A 193 -3.23 -5.56 3.23
C VAL A 193 -2.87 -4.38 4.13
N VAL A 194 -1.77 -3.66 3.84
CA VAL A 194 -1.33 -2.54 4.67
C VAL A 194 -2.24 -1.32 4.55
N LEU A 195 -2.83 -1.10 3.39
CA LEU A 195 -3.83 -0.06 3.15
C LEU A 195 -5.04 -0.25 4.08
N LEU A 196 -5.64 -1.45 4.07
CA LEU A 196 -6.80 -1.79 4.91
C LEU A 196 -6.45 -1.74 6.41
N ALA A 197 -5.28 -2.26 6.80
CA ALA A 197 -4.81 -2.17 8.18
C ALA A 197 -4.66 -0.70 8.64
N SER A 198 -4.17 0.18 7.75
CA SER A 198 -3.99 1.61 8.06
C SER A 198 -5.30 2.38 8.21
N MET A 199 -6.38 1.93 7.57
CA MET A 199 -7.71 2.55 7.72
C MET A 199 -8.27 2.34 9.13
N GLY A 200 -8.09 1.14 9.69
CA GLY A 200 -8.75 0.69 10.92
C GLY A 200 -10.24 0.38 10.71
N GLY A 201 -10.78 -0.54 11.49
CA GLY A 201 -12.19 -0.96 11.36
C GLY A 201 -12.48 -1.84 10.13
N ALA A 202 -11.44 -2.34 9.47
CA ALA A 202 -11.52 -3.18 8.27
C ALA A 202 -10.86 -4.56 8.49
N GLU A 203 -10.87 -5.06 9.72
CA GLU A 203 -10.15 -6.27 10.13
C GLU A 203 -10.59 -7.52 9.33
N VAL A 204 -11.89 -7.61 9.00
CA VAL A 204 -12.44 -8.70 8.15
C VAL A 204 -11.82 -8.64 6.75
N GLN A 205 -11.70 -7.45 6.17
CA GLN A 205 -11.11 -7.25 4.86
C GLN A 205 -9.58 -7.48 4.91
N VAL A 206 -8.90 -7.03 5.98
CA VAL A 206 -7.47 -7.32 6.19
C VAL A 206 -7.22 -8.82 6.14
N LYS A 207 -8.01 -9.63 6.88
CA LYS A 207 -7.91 -11.09 6.86
C LYS A 207 -8.09 -11.68 5.46
N SER A 208 -9.11 -11.23 4.73
CA SER A 208 -9.38 -11.70 3.37
C SER A 208 -8.22 -11.38 2.41
N HIS A 209 -7.63 -10.18 2.52
CA HIS A 209 -6.51 -9.77 1.68
C HIS A 209 -5.17 -10.38 2.11
N VAL A 210 -4.99 -10.77 3.38
CA VAL A 210 -3.85 -11.61 3.79
C VAL A 210 -3.92 -12.99 3.12
N ASP A 211 -5.09 -13.63 3.09
CA ASP A 211 -5.30 -14.87 2.35
C ASP A 211 -5.06 -14.66 0.84
N GLY A 212 -5.56 -13.55 0.28
CA GLY A 212 -5.30 -13.15 -1.11
C GLY A 212 -3.82 -12.94 -1.41
N ALA A 213 -3.07 -12.28 -0.54
CA ALA A 213 -1.64 -12.07 -0.68
C ALA A 213 -0.86 -13.39 -0.69
N LEU A 214 -1.23 -14.35 0.17
CA LEU A 214 -0.64 -15.69 0.16
C LEU A 214 -0.96 -16.45 -1.13
N LYS A 215 -2.19 -16.39 -1.64
CA LYS A 215 -2.61 -17.00 -2.90
C LYS A 215 -1.90 -16.40 -4.12
N THR A 216 -1.54 -15.12 -4.07
CA THR A 216 -0.79 -14.43 -5.12
C THR A 216 0.73 -14.58 -5.00
N GLY A 217 1.21 -15.35 -4.01
CA GLY A 217 2.62 -15.76 -3.89
C GLY A 217 3.43 -14.97 -2.87
N SER A 218 2.79 -14.15 -2.01
CA SER A 218 3.48 -13.60 -0.83
C SER A 218 3.74 -14.70 0.19
N THR A 219 4.87 -14.64 0.87
CA THR A 219 5.12 -15.49 2.04
C THR A 219 4.48 -14.88 3.29
N LYS A 220 4.23 -15.71 4.31
CA LYS A 220 3.76 -15.23 5.62
C LYS A 220 4.74 -14.23 6.23
N GLU A 221 6.05 -14.45 6.04
CA GLU A 221 7.09 -13.54 6.50
C GLU A 221 6.98 -12.17 5.83
N GLU A 222 6.78 -12.12 4.50
CA GLU A 222 6.59 -10.85 3.77
C GLU A 222 5.35 -10.10 4.26
N VAL A 223 4.22 -10.79 4.48
CA VAL A 223 3.00 -10.19 5.02
C VAL A 223 3.21 -9.63 6.43
N VAL A 224 3.82 -10.40 7.32
CA VAL A 224 4.11 -9.94 8.69
C VAL A 224 5.10 -8.78 8.67
N CYS A 225 6.15 -8.86 7.84
CA CYS A 225 7.13 -7.78 7.68
C CYS A 225 6.45 -6.48 7.18
N ALA A 226 5.53 -6.58 6.22
CA ALA A 226 4.78 -5.44 5.73
C ALA A 226 3.91 -4.80 6.82
N LEU A 227 3.17 -5.60 7.59
CA LEU A 227 2.35 -5.12 8.71
C LEU A 227 3.21 -4.49 9.82
N VAL A 228 4.34 -5.10 10.18
CA VAL A 228 5.27 -4.58 11.18
C VAL A 228 5.85 -3.24 10.73
N HIS A 229 6.29 -3.13 9.47
CA HIS A 229 6.77 -1.88 8.88
C HIS A 229 5.65 -0.80 8.88
N ALA A 230 4.44 -1.18 8.52
CA ALA A 230 3.25 -0.31 8.54
C ALA A 230 2.96 0.26 9.95
N GLY A 231 3.29 -0.50 11.00
CA GLY A 231 3.05 -0.12 12.40
C GLY A 231 3.67 1.22 12.79
N ALA A 232 4.80 1.62 12.17
CA ALA A 232 5.42 2.93 12.41
C ALA A 232 4.55 4.10 11.95
N TYR A 233 3.76 3.89 10.90
CA TYR A 233 2.96 4.95 10.26
C TYR A 233 1.51 4.95 10.69
N MET A 234 0.93 3.76 10.96
CA MET A 234 -0.47 3.62 11.36
C MET A 234 -0.68 3.50 12.87
N GLY A 235 0.39 3.30 13.64
CA GLY A 235 0.38 3.11 15.08
C GLY A 235 0.25 1.65 15.52
N ILE A 236 0.82 1.33 16.68
CA ILE A 236 0.87 -0.02 17.26
C ILE A 236 -0.53 -0.65 17.46
N PRO A 237 -1.57 0.06 17.90
CA PRO A 237 -2.89 -0.57 18.05
C PRO A 237 -3.45 -1.14 16.74
N ARG A 238 -3.30 -0.44 15.61
CA ARG A 238 -3.74 -0.95 14.30
C ARG A 238 -2.91 -2.14 13.83
N LEU A 239 -1.60 -2.14 14.11
CA LEU A 239 -0.75 -3.30 13.84
C LEU A 239 -1.26 -4.54 14.59
N PHE A 240 -1.52 -4.41 15.89
CA PHE A 240 -1.99 -5.55 16.69
C PHE A 240 -3.40 -6.01 16.28
N ASN A 241 -4.29 -5.09 15.94
CA ASN A 241 -5.61 -5.45 15.41
C ASN A 241 -5.49 -6.28 14.11
N ALA A 242 -4.64 -5.84 13.18
CA ALA A 242 -4.39 -6.56 11.93
C ALA A 242 -3.79 -7.96 12.17
N LEU A 243 -2.75 -8.06 13.00
CA LEU A 243 -2.12 -9.35 13.35
C LEU A 243 -3.10 -10.30 14.05
N ASN A 244 -3.90 -9.80 14.98
CA ASN A 244 -4.90 -10.61 15.69
C ASN A 244 -6.01 -11.09 14.75
N ALA A 245 -6.47 -10.26 13.81
CA ALA A 245 -7.48 -10.63 12.81
C ALA A 245 -6.99 -11.73 11.86
N CYS A 246 -5.68 -11.78 11.59
CA CYS A 246 -5.08 -12.74 10.66
C CYS A 246 -4.43 -13.95 11.35
N LYS A 247 -4.56 -14.08 12.68
CA LYS A 247 -3.87 -15.10 13.47
C LYS A 247 -4.07 -16.51 12.93
N ASP A 248 -5.30 -16.88 12.60
CA ASP A 248 -5.63 -18.22 12.11
C ASP A 248 -5.09 -18.48 10.69
N VAL A 249 -5.01 -17.45 9.82
CA VAL A 249 -4.41 -17.58 8.48
C VAL A 249 -2.89 -17.70 8.57
N LEU A 250 -2.27 -16.89 9.42
CA LEU A 250 -0.81 -16.86 9.59
C LEU A 250 -0.28 -18.08 10.37
N ALA A 251 -1.08 -18.70 11.26
CA ALA A 251 -0.70 -19.84 12.08
C ALA A 251 -0.88 -21.20 11.39
N GLN A 252 -1.54 -21.29 10.23
CA GLN A 252 -1.63 -22.54 9.44
C GLN A 252 -0.21 -22.95 8.99
N GLU A 253 0.10 -24.23 9.01
CA GLU A 253 1.38 -24.79 8.52
C GLU A 253 1.45 -24.77 6.98
#